data_dc2240cc0a6ae7db818f005e9d648279
#
_entry.id   dc2240cc0a6ae7db818f005e9d648279
#
_cell.length_a   1.000
_cell.length_b   1.000
_cell.length_c   1.000
_cell.angle_alpha   90.00
_cell.angle_beta   90.00
_cell.angle_gamma   90.00
#
_symmetry.space_group_name_H-M   'P 1'
#
loop_
_entity.id
_entity.type
_entity.pdbx_description
1 polymer ?
#
loop_
_entity_poly.entity_id
_entity_poly.type
_entity_poly.pdbx_seq_one_letter_code
_entity_poly.pdbx_strand_id
1 'polypeptide(L)'
;MLIGILTSGGLGYKVISEIINRIKKPEFIATDSNSEQIIEFSNQNEVLAFIGNPRGGKLVDFLKKNEIEVDLILSINYLFLLDEELIDSLPMAINLHGSLLPKYRGRTPHVWSIINGETKTGVTAHVIDTNCDTGDVVKQVEVPIEKDDTGATILKKFEKIYPELLFSVIEEAQSDDLKRVKQDNSKATFFGKRTPDDGLINWSWHKERIRNWVRAQANPYPGAFSLLNGERVIVDEVNYSDIGFSDTTKNGTILDVIENPIIKCPNGAVELTRVRNQDILKKFKSKMVLK
;
A
#
# COMPACT_ATOMS: atom_id res chain seq x y z
N MET A 1 30.37 -0.95 2.47
CA MET A 1 29.26 -1.90 2.33
C MET A 1 28.73 -1.79 0.91
N LEU A 2 28.62 -2.91 0.22
CA LEU A 2 28.09 -3.05 -1.14
C LEU A 2 26.58 -3.29 -1.06
N ILE A 3 25.77 -2.48 -1.73
CA ILE A 3 24.31 -2.50 -1.60
C ILE A 3 23.68 -2.86 -2.95
N GLY A 4 22.76 -3.85 -2.93
CA GLY A 4 21.83 -4.11 -4.02
C GLY A 4 20.43 -3.60 -3.66
N ILE A 5 19.67 -3.15 -4.65
CA ILE A 5 18.31 -2.61 -4.44
C ILE A 5 17.29 -3.40 -5.25
N LEU A 6 16.22 -3.87 -4.61
CA LEU A 6 15.04 -4.45 -5.23
C LEU A 6 13.90 -3.45 -5.09
N THR A 7 13.34 -2.96 -6.20
CA THR A 7 12.33 -1.89 -6.11
C THR A 7 11.37 -1.89 -7.29
N SER A 8 10.13 -1.37 -7.07
CA SER A 8 9.08 -1.30 -8.10
C SER A 8 8.17 -0.09 -7.93
N GLY A 9 7.69 0.42 -9.05
CA GLY A 9 6.65 1.44 -9.11
C GLY A 9 7.04 2.81 -8.56
N GLY A 10 6.05 3.70 -8.45
CA GLY A 10 6.29 5.12 -8.12
C GLY A 10 6.88 5.37 -6.73
N LEU A 11 6.47 4.61 -5.71
CA LEU A 11 7.07 4.72 -4.36
C LEU A 11 8.54 4.31 -4.40
N GLY A 12 8.84 3.18 -5.06
CA GLY A 12 10.22 2.71 -5.21
C GLY A 12 11.10 3.74 -5.92
N TYR A 13 10.63 4.30 -7.04
CA TYR A 13 11.34 5.36 -7.77
C TYR A 13 11.65 6.57 -6.90
N LYS A 14 10.65 7.09 -6.17
CA LYS A 14 10.85 8.26 -5.29
C LYS A 14 11.89 7.98 -4.22
N VAL A 15 11.83 6.82 -3.58
CA VAL A 15 12.79 6.46 -2.53
C VAL A 15 14.20 6.35 -3.08
N ILE A 16 14.42 5.61 -4.18
CA ILE A 16 15.77 5.47 -4.75
C ILE A 16 16.33 6.79 -5.26
N SER A 17 15.52 7.65 -5.87
CA SER A 17 15.96 8.96 -6.35
C SER A 17 16.39 9.91 -5.23
N GLU A 18 15.82 9.75 -4.03
CA GLU A 18 16.20 10.52 -2.85
C GLU A 18 17.48 9.98 -2.20
N ILE A 19 17.60 8.65 -2.10
CA ILE A 19 18.73 8.04 -1.40
C ILE A 19 20.02 7.97 -2.23
N ILE A 20 19.95 7.97 -3.57
CA ILE A 20 21.11 7.74 -4.44
C ILE A 20 22.27 8.70 -4.18
N ASN A 21 21.96 9.95 -3.84
CA ASN A 21 22.96 10.98 -3.54
C ASN A 21 23.52 10.93 -2.12
N ARG A 22 22.92 10.11 -1.25
CA ARG A 22 23.28 10.00 0.17
C ARG A 22 23.98 8.66 0.48
N ILE A 23 23.91 7.69 -0.41
CA ILE A 23 24.58 6.39 -0.28
C ILE A 23 25.63 6.23 -1.38
N LYS A 24 26.54 5.28 -1.19
CA LYS A 24 27.37 4.81 -2.30
C LYS A 24 26.46 4.26 -3.40
N LYS A 25 26.79 4.53 -4.67
CA LYS A 25 26.10 3.96 -5.84
C LYS A 25 25.82 2.48 -5.61
N PRO A 26 24.55 2.01 -5.76
CA PRO A 26 24.24 0.59 -5.58
C PRO A 26 24.91 -0.26 -6.67
N GLU A 27 25.27 -1.46 -6.33
CA GLU A 27 25.93 -2.40 -7.24
C GLU A 27 24.97 -2.85 -8.37
N PHE A 28 23.67 -2.95 -8.05
CA PHE A 28 22.61 -3.18 -9.02
C PHE A 28 21.25 -2.73 -8.51
N ILE A 29 20.31 -2.59 -9.43
CA ILE A 29 18.88 -2.40 -9.15
C ILE A 29 18.10 -3.51 -9.84
N ALA A 30 17.24 -4.25 -9.10
CA ALA A 30 16.28 -5.16 -9.69
C ALA A 30 14.88 -4.55 -9.67
N THR A 31 14.18 -4.61 -10.81
CA THR A 31 12.83 -4.02 -10.97
C THR A 31 11.97 -4.87 -11.91
N ASP A 32 10.70 -4.52 -12.02
CA ASP A 32 9.77 -5.10 -12.99
C ASP A 32 9.74 -4.28 -14.31
N SER A 33 9.22 -4.91 -15.37
CA SER A 33 9.17 -4.30 -16.72
C SER A 33 8.24 -3.09 -16.84
N ASN A 34 7.32 -2.88 -15.90
CA ASN A 34 6.38 -1.74 -15.91
C ASN A 34 6.91 -0.53 -15.13
N SER A 35 8.05 -0.66 -14.46
CA SER A 35 8.68 0.38 -13.67
C SER A 35 9.64 1.22 -14.54
N GLU A 36 9.12 1.82 -15.61
CA GLU A 36 9.90 2.56 -16.63
C GLU A 36 10.81 3.63 -16.00
N GLN A 37 10.28 4.41 -15.03
CA GLN A 37 11.07 5.45 -14.34
C GLN A 37 12.29 4.88 -13.60
N ILE A 38 12.20 3.67 -13.04
CA ILE A 38 13.31 3.00 -12.36
C ILE A 38 14.33 2.50 -13.39
N ILE A 39 13.87 1.96 -14.51
CA ILE A 39 14.74 1.49 -15.59
C ILE A 39 15.52 2.68 -16.17
N GLU A 40 14.84 3.78 -16.46
CA GLU A 40 15.49 5.00 -16.96
C GLU A 40 16.47 5.58 -15.94
N PHE A 41 16.07 5.63 -14.67
CA PHE A 41 16.95 6.07 -13.57
C PHE A 41 18.23 5.23 -13.47
N SER A 42 18.11 3.90 -13.59
CA SER A 42 19.27 3.00 -13.57
C SER A 42 20.25 3.31 -14.71
N ASN A 43 19.73 3.54 -15.92
CA ASN A 43 20.53 3.92 -17.09
C ASN A 43 21.23 5.28 -16.90
N GLN A 44 20.50 6.29 -16.42
CA GLN A 44 21.04 7.64 -16.20
C GLN A 44 22.15 7.68 -15.14
N ASN A 45 22.06 6.80 -14.14
CA ASN A 45 23.07 6.69 -13.08
C ASN A 45 24.11 5.59 -13.35
N GLU A 46 24.09 4.97 -14.53
CA GLU A 46 24.99 3.88 -14.91
C GLU A 46 25.00 2.72 -13.90
N VAL A 47 23.84 2.38 -13.33
CA VAL A 47 23.64 1.24 -12.43
C VAL A 47 23.14 0.05 -13.23
N LEU A 48 23.75 -1.12 -13.06
CA LEU A 48 23.26 -2.33 -13.71
C LEU A 48 21.83 -2.66 -13.27
N ALA A 49 20.94 -2.90 -14.23
CA ALA A 49 19.54 -3.21 -13.95
C ALA A 49 19.20 -4.67 -14.30
N PHE A 50 18.62 -5.40 -13.34
CA PHE A 50 17.93 -6.66 -13.59
C PHE A 50 16.44 -6.36 -13.76
N ILE A 51 15.86 -6.70 -14.90
CA ILE A 51 14.46 -6.41 -15.22
C ILE A 51 13.68 -7.71 -15.33
N GLY A 52 12.71 -7.91 -14.43
CA GLY A 52 11.80 -9.05 -14.45
C GLY A 52 11.69 -9.82 -13.13
N ASN A 53 11.13 -11.03 -13.23
CA ASN A 53 10.97 -11.90 -12.07
C ASN A 53 12.30 -12.54 -11.68
N PRO A 54 12.79 -12.34 -10.43
CA PRO A 54 14.10 -12.81 -9.97
C PRO A 54 14.20 -14.33 -9.76
N ARG A 55 13.05 -15.03 -9.69
CA ARG A 55 12.94 -16.43 -9.27
C ARG A 55 13.49 -17.40 -10.30
N GLY A 56 13.74 -18.64 -9.84
CA GLY A 56 14.30 -19.72 -10.68
C GLY A 56 15.72 -19.44 -11.10
N GLY A 57 16.56 -18.96 -10.17
CA GLY A 57 17.98 -18.68 -10.37
C GLY A 57 18.29 -17.43 -11.20
N LYS A 58 17.30 -16.75 -11.79
CA LYS A 58 17.54 -15.67 -12.78
C LYS A 58 18.33 -14.49 -12.22
N LEU A 59 18.00 -14.03 -11.01
CA LEU A 59 18.78 -12.95 -10.38
C LEU A 59 20.14 -13.46 -9.91
N VAL A 60 20.21 -14.68 -9.40
CA VAL A 60 21.49 -15.30 -9.00
C VAL A 60 22.44 -15.41 -10.20
N ASP A 61 21.94 -15.87 -11.35
CA ASP A 61 22.73 -15.96 -12.59
C ASP A 61 23.16 -14.58 -13.10
N PHE A 62 22.28 -13.57 -12.98
CA PHE A 62 22.63 -12.20 -13.31
C PHE A 62 23.76 -11.66 -12.43
N LEU A 63 23.69 -11.88 -11.12
CA LEU A 63 24.73 -11.46 -10.18
C LEU A 63 26.06 -12.15 -10.49
N LYS A 64 26.05 -13.47 -10.70
CA LYS A 64 27.24 -14.25 -11.06
C LYS A 64 27.86 -13.81 -12.39
N LYS A 65 27.03 -13.64 -13.43
CA LYS A 65 27.47 -13.22 -14.77
C LYS A 65 28.17 -11.88 -14.79
N ASN A 66 27.74 -10.96 -13.93
CA ASN A 66 28.27 -9.61 -13.86
C ASN A 66 29.27 -9.42 -12.71
N GLU A 67 29.66 -10.52 -12.04
CA GLU A 67 30.63 -10.51 -10.92
C GLU A 67 30.22 -9.52 -9.80
N ILE A 68 28.88 -9.43 -9.52
CA ILE A 68 28.33 -8.52 -8.53
C ILE A 68 28.33 -9.18 -7.16
N GLU A 69 29.03 -8.56 -6.23
CA GLU A 69 29.00 -8.88 -4.80
C GLU A 69 28.18 -7.83 -4.05
N VAL A 70 27.46 -8.26 -3.01
CA VAL A 70 26.68 -7.37 -2.13
C VAL A 70 26.79 -7.82 -0.69
N ASP A 71 26.79 -6.85 0.21
CA ASP A 71 26.73 -7.05 1.66
C ASP A 71 25.30 -6.97 2.18
N LEU A 72 24.47 -6.14 1.52
CA LEU A 72 23.11 -5.86 1.92
C LEU A 72 22.19 -5.68 0.70
N ILE A 73 21.04 -6.34 0.75
CA ILE A 73 19.93 -6.11 -0.18
C ILE A 73 18.85 -5.29 0.52
N LEU A 74 18.41 -4.22 -0.13
CA LEU A 74 17.27 -3.39 0.31
C LEU A 74 16.10 -3.57 -0.64
N SER A 75 14.96 -4.04 -0.12
CA SER A 75 13.73 -4.23 -0.86
C SER A 75 12.73 -3.13 -0.52
N ILE A 76 12.26 -2.39 -1.55
CA ILE A 76 11.40 -1.23 -1.41
C ILE A 76 10.22 -1.36 -2.37
N ASN A 77 9.05 -1.72 -1.87
CA ASN A 77 7.85 -1.90 -2.70
C ASN A 77 8.06 -2.87 -3.89
N TYR A 78 8.95 -3.85 -3.75
CA TYR A 78 9.25 -4.81 -4.79
C TYR A 78 8.08 -5.77 -5.03
N LEU A 79 7.74 -6.03 -6.30
CA LEU A 79 6.53 -6.77 -6.65
C LEU A 79 6.67 -8.29 -6.53
N PHE A 80 7.89 -8.81 -6.60
CA PHE A 80 8.15 -10.24 -6.60
C PHE A 80 8.55 -10.75 -5.22
N LEU A 81 8.11 -11.96 -4.90
CA LEU A 81 8.67 -12.72 -3.79
C LEU A 81 10.00 -13.32 -4.22
N LEU A 82 10.95 -13.35 -3.32
CA LEU A 82 12.21 -14.06 -3.50
C LEU A 82 11.98 -15.55 -3.20
N ASP A 83 12.65 -16.42 -3.94
CA ASP A 83 12.68 -17.85 -3.63
C ASP A 83 13.81 -18.18 -2.64
N GLU A 84 13.73 -19.36 -2.05
CA GLU A 84 14.66 -19.81 -1.01
C GLU A 84 16.11 -19.82 -1.52
N GLU A 85 16.33 -20.32 -2.74
CA GLU A 85 17.66 -20.33 -3.37
C GLU A 85 18.28 -18.92 -3.44
N LEU A 86 17.49 -17.92 -3.80
CA LEU A 86 17.96 -16.53 -3.87
C LEU A 86 18.22 -15.99 -2.46
N ILE A 87 17.29 -16.21 -1.51
CA ILE A 87 17.45 -15.74 -0.11
C ILE A 87 18.71 -16.31 0.52
N ASP A 88 18.95 -17.62 0.35
CA ASP A 88 20.13 -18.31 0.90
C ASP A 88 21.45 -17.85 0.25
N SER A 89 21.38 -17.34 -0.99
CA SER A 89 22.56 -16.80 -1.69
C SER A 89 22.93 -15.37 -1.28
N LEU A 90 22.06 -14.68 -0.54
CA LEU A 90 22.26 -13.28 -0.14
C LEU A 90 22.76 -13.20 1.31
N PRO A 91 23.72 -12.30 1.60
CA PRO A 91 24.26 -12.17 2.95
C PRO A 91 23.25 -11.62 3.93
N MET A 92 22.51 -10.59 3.53
CA MET A 92 21.41 -9.98 4.29
C MET A 92 20.45 -9.30 3.32
N ALA A 93 19.15 -9.52 3.53
CA ALA A 93 18.10 -8.83 2.76
C ALA A 93 17.06 -8.24 3.71
N ILE A 94 16.78 -6.95 3.57
CA ILE A 94 15.82 -6.20 4.40
C ILE A 94 14.76 -5.60 3.50
N ASN A 95 13.50 -5.83 3.86
CA ASN A 95 12.33 -5.23 3.19
C ASN A 95 11.73 -4.11 4.03
N LEU A 96 11.26 -3.06 3.35
CA LEU A 96 10.42 -2.03 3.94
C LEU A 96 8.96 -2.32 3.66
N HIS A 97 8.22 -2.63 4.71
CA HIS A 97 6.80 -2.95 4.67
C HIS A 97 5.94 -1.84 5.26
N GLY A 98 4.88 -1.42 4.57
CA GLY A 98 4.04 -0.27 4.93
C GLY A 98 3.00 -0.58 6.01
N SER A 99 3.36 -1.29 7.08
CA SER A 99 2.54 -1.51 8.27
C SER A 99 3.40 -1.64 9.53
N LEU A 100 2.75 -1.71 10.69
CA LEU A 100 3.36 -2.12 11.96
C LEU A 100 3.27 -3.65 12.08
N LEU A 101 4.26 -4.37 11.54
CA LEU A 101 4.34 -5.82 11.66
C LEU A 101 4.33 -6.24 13.14
N PRO A 102 3.69 -7.37 13.49
CA PRO A 102 3.20 -8.45 12.61
C PRO A 102 1.80 -8.21 12.02
N LYS A 103 1.16 -7.08 12.29
CA LYS A 103 -0.15 -6.76 11.70
C LYS A 103 0.01 -6.34 10.23
N TYR A 104 -1.01 -6.68 9.42
CA TYR A 104 -1.13 -6.25 8.01
C TYR A 104 0.01 -6.75 7.12
N ARG A 105 0.43 -8.01 7.28
CA ARG A 105 1.29 -8.70 6.31
C ARG A 105 0.58 -8.80 4.96
N GLY A 106 1.31 -8.77 3.86
CA GLY A 106 0.81 -8.91 2.50
C GLY A 106 0.67 -7.60 1.73
N ARG A 107 -0.42 -7.41 1.00
CA ARG A 107 -0.52 -6.33 0.00
C ARG A 107 -1.27 -5.10 0.50
N THR A 108 -0.77 -3.91 0.08
CA THR A 108 -1.40 -2.59 0.34
C THR A 108 -1.82 -2.36 1.81
N PRO A 109 -0.92 -2.63 2.78
CA PRO A 109 -1.26 -2.65 4.20
C PRO A 109 -1.82 -1.32 4.71
N HIS A 110 -1.35 -0.17 4.19
CA HIS A 110 -1.84 1.15 4.53
C HIS A 110 -3.33 1.36 4.16
N VAL A 111 -3.78 0.79 3.04
CA VAL A 111 -5.21 0.83 2.65
C VAL A 111 -6.03 -0.02 3.61
N TRP A 112 -5.56 -1.22 3.95
CA TRP A 112 -6.24 -2.11 4.88
C TRP A 112 -6.30 -1.54 6.31
N SER A 113 -5.28 -0.83 6.76
CA SER A 113 -5.29 -0.15 8.08
C SER A 113 -6.43 0.87 8.17
N ILE A 114 -6.66 1.67 7.12
CA ILE A 114 -7.77 2.62 7.07
C ILE A 114 -9.12 1.89 7.01
N ILE A 115 -9.26 0.87 6.15
CA ILE A 115 -10.48 0.08 6.01
C ILE A 115 -10.92 -0.49 7.36
N ASN A 116 -9.97 -0.97 8.15
CA ASN A 116 -10.23 -1.58 9.45
C ASN A 116 -10.36 -0.56 10.59
N GLY A 117 -10.27 0.74 10.30
CA GLY A 117 -10.50 1.81 11.27
C GLY A 117 -9.36 1.96 12.28
N GLU A 118 -8.14 1.57 11.93
CA GLU A 118 -6.98 1.83 12.77
C GLU A 118 -6.73 3.33 12.90
N THR A 119 -6.23 3.74 14.05
CA THR A 119 -5.84 5.15 14.34
C THR A 119 -4.37 5.41 14.04
N LYS A 120 -3.61 4.36 13.76
CA LYS A 120 -2.20 4.40 13.41
C LYS A 120 -1.83 3.25 12.47
N THR A 121 -0.83 3.49 11.68
CA THR A 121 -0.13 2.53 10.83
C THR A 121 1.37 2.75 10.98
N GLY A 122 2.19 2.32 10.07
CA GLY A 122 3.62 2.58 10.13
C GLY A 122 4.40 1.97 8.99
N VAL A 123 5.70 2.04 9.12
CA VAL A 123 6.65 1.38 8.23
C VAL A 123 7.56 0.49 9.07
N THR A 124 7.72 -0.74 8.65
CA THR A 124 8.62 -1.72 9.27
C THR A 124 9.74 -2.10 8.33
N ALA A 125 10.98 -1.94 8.76
CA ALA A 125 12.12 -2.63 8.19
C ALA A 125 12.23 -4.01 8.84
N HIS A 126 12.22 -5.08 8.04
CA HIS A 126 12.33 -6.44 8.52
C HIS A 126 13.22 -7.28 7.61
N VAL A 127 13.85 -8.32 8.16
CA VAL A 127 14.62 -9.29 7.39
C VAL A 127 13.70 -10.03 6.43
N ILE A 128 14.14 -10.27 5.21
CA ILE A 128 13.42 -11.12 4.26
C ILE A 128 13.71 -12.58 4.63
N ASP A 129 12.64 -13.37 4.77
CA ASP A 129 12.67 -14.81 4.90
C ASP A 129 11.82 -15.48 3.80
N THR A 130 11.68 -16.79 3.83
CA THR A 130 10.95 -17.56 2.82
C THR A 130 9.44 -17.35 2.81
N ASN A 131 8.90 -16.72 3.85
CA ASN A 131 7.46 -16.44 3.96
C ASN A 131 7.19 -14.94 3.75
N CYS A 132 5.90 -14.61 3.55
CA CYS A 132 5.52 -13.22 3.28
C CYS A 132 5.51 -12.39 4.57
N ASP A 133 6.45 -11.44 4.67
CA ASP A 133 6.55 -10.43 5.74
C ASP A 133 6.68 -11.03 7.16
N THR A 134 7.34 -12.20 7.30
CA THR A 134 7.44 -12.94 8.57
C THR A 134 8.78 -12.79 9.27
N GLY A 135 9.81 -12.29 8.60
CA GLY A 135 11.15 -12.16 9.14
C GLY A 135 11.26 -11.17 10.29
N ASP A 136 12.35 -11.25 11.01
CA ASP A 136 12.60 -10.46 12.22
C ASP A 136 12.54 -8.97 11.94
N VAL A 137 11.86 -8.22 12.81
CA VAL A 137 11.79 -6.76 12.75
C VAL A 137 13.14 -6.16 13.13
N VAL A 138 13.63 -5.29 12.28
CA VAL A 138 14.83 -4.49 12.50
C VAL A 138 14.44 -3.16 13.13
N LYS A 139 13.50 -2.45 12.51
CA LYS A 139 13.06 -1.13 12.98
C LYS A 139 11.64 -0.84 12.56
N GLN A 140 10.92 -0.06 13.36
CA GLN A 140 9.56 0.39 13.04
C GLN A 140 9.41 1.88 13.30
N VAL A 141 8.67 2.55 12.41
CA VAL A 141 8.24 3.94 12.58
C VAL A 141 6.72 3.99 12.55
N GLU A 142 6.13 4.50 13.61
CA GLU A 142 4.68 4.67 13.73
C GLU A 142 4.21 5.92 13.01
N VAL A 143 3.05 5.84 12.34
CA VAL A 143 2.42 6.91 11.56
C VAL A 143 0.97 7.06 11.98
N PRO A 144 0.52 8.21 12.48
CA PRO A 144 -0.88 8.44 12.82
C PRO A 144 -1.74 8.47 11.55
N ILE A 145 -2.94 7.87 11.67
CA ILE A 145 -4.00 7.96 10.65
C ILE A 145 -4.99 9.01 11.13
N GLU A 146 -4.94 10.17 10.52
CA GLU A 146 -5.84 11.28 10.83
C GLU A 146 -7.25 11.03 10.27
N LYS A 147 -8.22 11.79 10.80
CA LYS A 147 -9.64 11.65 10.43
C LYS A 147 -9.86 11.72 8.91
N ASP A 148 -9.12 12.58 8.22
CA ASP A 148 -9.31 12.84 6.79
C ASP A 148 -8.22 12.20 5.91
N ASP A 149 -7.35 11.36 6.50
CA ASP A 149 -6.37 10.61 5.72
C ASP A 149 -7.06 9.63 4.78
N THR A 150 -6.54 9.58 3.57
CA THR A 150 -6.86 8.60 2.53
C THR A 150 -5.71 7.62 2.35
N GLY A 151 -5.92 6.55 1.59
CA GLY A 151 -4.79 5.67 1.22
C GLY A 151 -3.64 6.44 0.55
N ALA A 152 -3.97 7.43 -0.29
CA ALA A 152 -2.98 8.26 -0.96
C ALA A 152 -2.21 9.19 0.00
N THR A 153 -2.87 9.79 1.00
CA THR A 153 -2.18 10.67 1.96
C THR A 153 -1.28 9.89 2.91
N ILE A 154 -1.67 8.68 3.32
CA ILE A 154 -0.79 7.79 4.08
C ILE A 154 0.43 7.39 3.25
N LEU A 155 0.24 7.06 1.96
CA LEU A 155 1.38 6.76 1.08
C LEU A 155 2.36 7.94 0.97
N LYS A 156 1.85 9.18 0.89
CA LYS A 156 2.68 10.40 0.92
C LYS A 156 3.44 10.60 2.25
N LYS A 157 2.85 10.19 3.38
CA LYS A 157 3.56 10.16 4.67
C LYS A 157 4.70 9.13 4.61
N PHE A 158 4.46 7.96 4.03
CA PHE A 158 5.48 6.92 3.86
C PHE A 158 6.64 7.36 2.95
N GLU A 159 6.36 8.08 1.86
CA GLU A 159 7.39 8.62 0.96
C GLU A 159 8.47 9.42 1.70
N LYS A 160 8.12 10.08 2.80
CA LYS A 160 9.05 10.84 3.64
C LYS A 160 9.78 9.98 4.68
N ILE A 161 9.17 8.88 5.10
CA ILE A 161 9.70 8.02 6.17
C ILE A 161 10.64 6.96 5.61
N TYR A 162 10.35 6.42 4.44
CA TYR A 162 11.13 5.36 3.83
C TYR A 162 12.61 5.69 3.67
N PRO A 163 13.00 6.87 3.12
CA PRO A 163 14.41 7.23 3.00
C PRO A 163 15.14 7.29 4.35
N GLU A 164 14.56 7.95 5.33
CA GLU A 164 15.18 8.11 6.65
C GLU A 164 15.30 6.78 7.40
N LEU A 165 14.27 5.92 7.29
CA LEU A 165 14.32 4.59 7.87
C LEU A 165 15.41 3.72 7.20
N LEU A 166 15.54 3.81 5.86
CA LEU A 166 16.59 3.11 5.12
C LEU A 166 17.99 3.56 5.56
N PHE A 167 18.22 4.87 5.70
CA PHE A 167 19.52 5.37 6.17
C PHE A 167 19.86 4.83 7.53
N SER A 168 18.92 4.88 8.47
CA SER A 168 19.15 4.34 9.81
C SER A 168 19.48 2.84 9.76
N VAL A 169 18.82 2.07 8.91
CA VAL A 169 19.11 0.63 8.72
C VAL A 169 20.50 0.42 8.11
N ILE A 170 20.90 1.22 7.14
CA ILE A 170 22.23 1.14 6.51
C ILE A 170 23.33 1.47 7.53
N GLU A 171 23.17 2.52 8.32
CA GLU A 171 24.12 2.93 9.37
C GLU A 171 24.28 1.85 10.44
N GLU A 172 23.16 1.28 10.92
CA GLU A 172 23.17 0.19 11.89
C GLU A 172 23.83 -1.08 11.32
N ALA A 173 23.56 -1.41 10.03
CA ALA A 173 24.20 -2.53 9.37
C ALA A 173 25.73 -2.33 9.17
N GLN A 174 26.17 -1.10 8.90
CA GLN A 174 27.58 -0.77 8.75
C GLN A 174 28.36 -0.84 10.07
N SER A 175 27.71 -0.54 11.18
CA SER A 175 28.29 -0.58 12.53
C SER A 175 28.17 -1.94 13.23
N ASP A 176 27.59 -2.94 12.54
CA ASP A 176 27.28 -4.28 13.10
C ASP A 176 26.39 -4.22 14.37
N ASP A 177 25.55 -3.17 14.48
CA ASP A 177 24.63 -2.96 15.61
C ASP A 177 23.16 -3.23 15.23
N LEU A 178 22.90 -3.92 14.14
CA LEU A 178 21.56 -4.18 13.63
C LEU A 178 20.81 -5.16 14.53
N LYS A 179 19.95 -4.64 15.38
CA LYS A 179 19.10 -5.45 16.27
C LYS A 179 17.96 -6.10 15.50
N ARG A 180 17.66 -7.35 15.84
CA ARG A 180 16.55 -8.11 15.25
C ARG A 180 15.62 -8.58 16.36
N VAL A 181 14.32 -8.35 16.15
CA VAL A 181 13.27 -8.76 17.08
C VAL A 181 12.31 -9.69 16.38
N LYS A 182 12.19 -10.91 16.90
CA LYS A 182 11.28 -11.91 16.34
C LYS A 182 9.83 -11.43 16.42
N GLN A 183 9.09 -11.62 15.34
CA GLN A 183 7.67 -11.27 15.30
C GLN A 183 6.83 -12.23 16.14
N ASP A 184 5.85 -11.68 16.89
CA ASP A 184 4.83 -12.47 17.59
C ASP A 184 3.73 -12.88 16.61
N ASN A 185 3.82 -14.09 16.10
CA ASN A 185 2.88 -14.63 15.12
C ASN A 185 1.43 -14.73 15.65
N SER A 186 1.20 -14.75 16.96
CA SER A 186 -0.15 -14.74 17.54
C SER A 186 -0.90 -13.43 17.27
N LYS A 187 -0.18 -12.35 16.97
CA LYS A 187 -0.72 -11.02 16.63
C LYS A 187 -0.75 -10.74 15.14
N ALA A 188 -0.30 -11.68 14.31
CA ALA A 188 -0.20 -11.48 12.87
C ALA A 188 -1.58 -11.44 12.21
N THR A 189 -1.72 -10.53 11.23
CA THR A 189 -2.85 -10.48 10.31
C THR A 189 -2.36 -10.43 8.88
N PHE A 190 -3.11 -11.05 7.96
CA PHE A 190 -2.73 -11.17 6.54
C PHE A 190 -3.80 -10.58 5.64
N PHE A 191 -3.36 -9.81 4.64
CA PHE A 191 -4.27 -9.18 3.70
C PHE A 191 -3.78 -9.37 2.25
N GLY A 192 -4.72 -9.83 1.40
CA GLY A 192 -4.47 -10.10 -0.02
C GLY A 192 -4.45 -8.84 -0.88
N LYS A 193 -4.03 -9.04 -2.14
CA LYS A 193 -4.15 -8.02 -3.19
C LYS A 193 -5.63 -7.75 -3.46
N ARG A 194 -5.97 -6.47 -3.60
CA ARG A 194 -7.29 -6.02 -4.03
C ARG A 194 -7.32 -5.78 -5.54
N THR A 195 -8.50 -5.99 -6.10
CA THR A 195 -8.84 -5.65 -7.49
C THR A 195 -9.85 -4.50 -7.52
N PRO A 196 -10.09 -3.83 -8.64
CA PRO A 196 -11.13 -2.82 -8.75
C PRO A 196 -12.53 -3.33 -8.38
N ASP A 197 -12.81 -4.61 -8.57
CA ASP A 197 -14.11 -5.22 -8.26
C ASP A 197 -14.34 -5.40 -6.75
N ASP A 198 -13.26 -5.44 -5.97
CA ASP A 198 -13.33 -5.47 -4.51
C ASP A 198 -13.77 -4.13 -3.90
N GLY A 199 -13.99 -3.09 -4.72
CA GLY A 199 -14.40 -1.76 -4.28
C GLY A 199 -15.88 -1.62 -3.96
N LEU A 200 -16.72 -2.64 -4.16
CA LEU A 200 -18.17 -2.55 -3.94
C LEU A 200 -18.51 -2.17 -2.50
N ILE A 201 -19.35 -1.14 -2.35
CA ILE A 201 -19.84 -0.67 -1.06
C ILE A 201 -20.98 -1.59 -0.61
N ASN A 202 -20.85 -2.16 0.59
CA ASN A 202 -21.96 -2.87 1.22
C ASN A 202 -22.74 -1.89 2.12
N TRP A 203 -23.91 -1.52 1.69
CA TRP A 203 -24.78 -0.57 2.40
C TRP A 203 -25.34 -1.11 3.73
N SER A 204 -25.11 -2.39 4.06
CA SER A 204 -25.39 -2.95 5.38
C SER A 204 -24.29 -2.71 6.40
N TRP A 205 -23.21 -2.04 6.02
CA TRP A 205 -22.20 -1.59 6.97
C TRP A 205 -22.63 -0.29 7.67
N HIS A 206 -22.09 -0.07 8.86
CA HIS A 206 -22.21 1.19 9.58
C HIS A 206 -21.52 2.33 8.79
N LYS A 207 -21.99 3.55 8.97
CA LYS A 207 -21.50 4.75 8.25
C LYS A 207 -20.00 4.97 8.42
N GLU A 208 -19.41 4.63 9.57
CA GLU A 208 -18.00 4.74 9.85
C GLU A 208 -17.17 3.80 8.96
N ARG A 209 -17.64 2.55 8.81
CA ARG A 209 -17.01 1.57 7.93
C ARG A 209 -17.13 1.95 6.46
N ILE A 210 -18.28 2.47 6.04
CA ILE A 210 -18.48 2.97 4.68
C ILE A 210 -17.52 4.11 4.39
N ARG A 211 -17.39 5.08 5.32
CA ARG A 211 -16.45 6.20 5.17
C ARG A 211 -15.00 5.71 5.08
N ASN A 212 -14.59 4.81 5.94
CA ASN A 212 -13.24 4.23 5.89
C ASN A 212 -13.00 3.45 4.59
N TRP A 213 -13.99 2.69 4.14
CA TRP A 213 -13.94 1.96 2.87
C TRP A 213 -13.73 2.91 1.68
N VAL A 214 -14.48 3.99 1.62
CA VAL A 214 -14.39 5.00 0.56
C VAL A 214 -13.04 5.72 0.59
N ARG A 215 -12.68 6.33 1.73
CA ARG A 215 -11.45 7.13 1.83
C ARG A 215 -10.17 6.32 1.65
N ALA A 216 -10.15 5.04 2.05
CA ALA A 216 -8.98 4.19 1.91
C ALA A 216 -8.58 3.95 0.46
N GLN A 217 -9.55 3.95 -0.45
CA GLN A 217 -9.34 3.64 -1.87
C GLN A 217 -9.78 4.76 -2.83
N ALA A 218 -9.93 5.99 -2.31
CA ALA A 218 -10.16 7.18 -3.11
C ALA A 218 -9.03 7.43 -4.12
N ASN A 219 -9.27 8.32 -5.09
CA ASN A 219 -8.26 8.65 -6.10
C ASN A 219 -6.85 8.84 -5.49
N PRO A 220 -5.79 8.25 -6.07
CA PRO A 220 -5.64 7.64 -7.40
C PRO A 220 -5.98 6.14 -7.49
N TYR A 221 -6.45 5.52 -6.41
CA TYR A 221 -6.89 4.12 -6.45
C TYR A 221 -8.17 3.97 -7.29
N PRO A 222 -8.55 2.73 -7.66
CA PRO A 222 -9.76 2.47 -8.47
C PRO A 222 -11.04 3.08 -7.91
N GLY A 223 -11.13 3.26 -6.58
CA GLY A 223 -12.26 3.85 -5.89
C GLY A 223 -13.24 2.82 -5.32
N ALA A 224 -13.95 3.24 -4.27
CA ALA A 224 -15.14 2.51 -3.85
C ALA A 224 -16.28 2.75 -4.85
N PHE A 225 -17.16 1.79 -5.02
CA PHE A 225 -18.30 1.98 -5.92
C PHE A 225 -19.56 1.31 -5.40
N SER A 226 -20.68 1.77 -5.92
CA SER A 226 -21.99 1.14 -5.79
C SER A 226 -22.62 0.97 -7.17
N LEU A 227 -23.75 0.29 -7.27
CA LEU A 227 -24.47 0.10 -8.53
C LEU A 227 -25.82 0.80 -8.48
N LEU A 228 -26.08 1.67 -9.46
CA LEU A 228 -27.38 2.23 -9.75
C LEU A 228 -27.88 1.65 -11.08
N ASN A 229 -28.92 0.82 -11.04
CA ASN A 229 -29.45 0.14 -12.21
C ASN A 229 -28.39 -0.63 -13.03
N GLY A 230 -27.39 -1.20 -12.37
CA GLY A 230 -26.28 -1.93 -12.99
C GLY A 230 -25.09 -1.08 -13.42
N GLU A 231 -25.18 0.25 -13.39
CA GLU A 231 -24.07 1.15 -13.68
C GLU A 231 -23.26 1.46 -12.41
N ARG A 232 -21.92 1.49 -12.52
CA ARG A 232 -21.04 1.84 -11.40
C ARG A 232 -21.11 3.32 -11.08
N VAL A 233 -21.31 3.61 -9.80
CA VAL A 233 -21.18 4.94 -9.18
C VAL A 233 -19.89 4.93 -8.37
N ILE A 234 -18.83 5.56 -8.87
CA ILE A 234 -17.52 5.58 -8.20
C ILE A 234 -17.48 6.73 -7.21
N VAL A 235 -17.27 6.41 -5.93
CA VAL A 235 -17.32 7.36 -4.82
C VAL A 235 -15.92 7.55 -4.24
N ASP A 236 -15.48 8.79 -4.19
CA ASP A 236 -14.18 9.17 -3.62
C ASP A 236 -14.28 9.81 -2.24
N GLU A 237 -15.47 10.33 -1.86
CA GLU A 237 -15.66 10.96 -0.57
C GLU A 237 -17.10 10.86 -0.11
N VAL A 238 -17.28 10.62 1.20
CA VAL A 238 -18.56 10.65 1.87
C VAL A 238 -18.46 11.39 3.19
N ASN A 239 -19.50 12.15 3.54
CA ASN A 239 -19.71 12.75 4.85
C ASN A 239 -20.89 12.10 5.57
N TYR A 240 -20.96 12.28 6.88
CA TYR A 240 -22.13 11.85 7.63
C TYR A 240 -23.27 12.85 7.43
N SER A 241 -24.49 12.34 7.38
CA SER A 241 -25.71 13.14 7.31
C SER A 241 -26.61 12.82 8.50
N ASP A 242 -27.23 13.84 9.04
CA ASP A 242 -28.20 13.73 10.14
C ASP A 242 -29.65 13.67 9.65
N ILE A 243 -29.87 13.45 8.34
CA ILE A 243 -31.24 13.32 7.79
C ILE A 243 -31.96 12.12 8.42
N GLY A 244 -33.19 12.35 8.85
CA GLY A 244 -34.03 11.30 9.41
C GLY A 244 -34.59 10.35 8.34
N PHE A 245 -34.91 9.12 8.74
CA PHE A 245 -35.55 8.12 7.91
C PHE A 245 -36.45 7.20 8.75
N SER A 246 -37.35 6.49 8.09
CA SER A 246 -38.16 5.47 8.77
C SER A 246 -37.38 4.20 9.02
N ASP A 247 -37.62 3.50 10.13
CA ASP A 247 -37.00 2.22 10.47
C ASP A 247 -37.21 1.14 9.39
N THR A 248 -38.31 1.25 8.62
CA THR A 248 -38.62 0.34 7.52
C THR A 248 -37.85 0.65 6.23
N THR A 249 -37.15 1.79 6.17
CA THR A 249 -36.34 2.17 5.00
C THR A 249 -35.16 1.20 4.83
N LYS A 250 -35.03 0.62 3.64
CA LYS A 250 -33.91 -0.31 3.33
C LYS A 250 -32.57 0.42 3.28
N ASN A 251 -31.50 -0.27 3.70
CA ASN A 251 -30.14 0.23 3.50
C ASN A 251 -29.83 0.36 2.00
N GLY A 252 -29.05 1.38 1.64
CA GLY A 252 -28.78 1.73 0.25
C GLY A 252 -29.86 2.61 -0.38
N THR A 253 -30.97 2.91 0.32
CA THR A 253 -32.00 3.81 -0.21
C THR A 253 -31.47 5.23 -0.27
N ILE A 254 -31.67 5.89 -1.40
CA ILE A 254 -31.43 7.31 -1.62
C ILE A 254 -32.53 8.08 -0.88
N LEU A 255 -32.17 8.79 0.18
CA LEU A 255 -33.10 9.57 1.01
C LEU A 255 -33.39 10.92 0.37
N ASP A 256 -32.36 11.58 -0.15
CA ASP A 256 -32.42 12.90 -0.75
C ASP A 256 -31.36 13.06 -1.87
N VAL A 257 -31.56 14.04 -2.76
CA VAL A 257 -30.69 14.36 -3.91
C VAL A 257 -30.58 15.88 -4.17
N ILE A 258 -30.87 16.75 -3.18
CA ILE A 258 -30.92 18.22 -3.37
C ILE A 258 -29.55 18.75 -3.82
N GLU A 259 -28.50 18.53 -3.05
CA GLU A 259 -27.13 18.93 -3.40
C GLU A 259 -26.31 17.71 -3.79
N ASN A 260 -26.19 16.76 -2.87
CA ASN A 260 -25.53 15.48 -3.05
C ASN A 260 -26.47 14.34 -2.63
N PRO A 261 -26.35 13.17 -3.23
CA PRO A 261 -27.16 12.03 -2.82
C PRO A 261 -26.86 11.62 -1.38
N ILE A 262 -27.91 11.48 -0.58
CA ILE A 262 -27.84 10.99 0.80
C ILE A 262 -28.37 9.57 0.85
N ILE A 263 -27.54 8.65 1.34
CA ILE A 263 -27.82 7.21 1.30
C ILE A 263 -27.95 6.66 2.71
N LYS A 264 -29.03 5.91 2.95
CA LYS A 264 -29.31 5.25 4.22
C LYS A 264 -28.37 4.07 4.49
N CYS A 265 -27.85 3.98 5.68
CA CYS A 265 -27.12 2.82 6.22
C CYS A 265 -27.66 2.45 7.62
N PRO A 266 -27.24 1.31 8.27
CA PRO A 266 -27.87 0.80 9.48
C PRO A 266 -27.96 1.80 10.65
N ASN A 267 -26.90 2.58 10.87
CA ASN A 267 -26.79 3.50 12.01
C ASN A 267 -26.85 4.98 11.60
N GLY A 268 -27.47 5.31 10.45
CA GLY A 268 -27.60 6.69 9.99
C GLY A 268 -27.61 6.82 8.48
N ALA A 269 -27.06 7.90 7.96
CA ALA A 269 -26.94 8.17 6.55
C ALA A 269 -25.56 8.75 6.20
N VAL A 270 -25.16 8.57 4.95
CA VAL A 270 -23.97 9.19 4.38
C VAL A 270 -24.32 9.98 3.13
N GLU A 271 -23.71 11.12 2.97
CA GLU A 271 -23.79 12.00 1.80
C GLU A 271 -22.61 11.69 0.88
N LEU A 272 -22.87 11.50 -0.42
CA LEU A 272 -21.84 11.26 -1.44
C LEU A 272 -21.28 12.59 -1.93
N THR A 273 -20.29 13.16 -1.23
CA THR A 273 -19.76 14.51 -1.50
C THR A 273 -18.86 14.59 -2.71
N ARG A 274 -18.26 13.46 -3.12
CA ARG A 274 -17.45 13.38 -4.35
C ARG A 274 -17.66 12.07 -5.10
N VAL A 275 -18.31 12.17 -6.24
CA VAL A 275 -18.53 11.07 -7.19
C VAL A 275 -17.71 11.34 -8.44
N ARG A 276 -16.95 10.34 -8.89
CA ARG A 276 -15.99 10.47 -10.00
C ARG A 276 -16.67 10.66 -11.36
N ASN A 277 -17.72 9.88 -11.61
CA ASN A 277 -18.53 9.91 -12.83
C ASN A 277 -19.83 10.71 -12.60
N GLN A 278 -19.69 12.03 -12.53
CA GLN A 278 -20.77 12.94 -12.10
C GLN A 278 -22.06 12.85 -12.95
N ASP A 279 -21.97 12.49 -14.24
CA ASP A 279 -23.17 12.40 -15.09
C ASP A 279 -24.19 11.38 -14.59
N ILE A 280 -23.75 10.35 -13.86
CA ILE A 280 -24.66 9.37 -13.27
C ILE A 280 -25.57 9.99 -12.18
N LEU A 281 -25.13 11.08 -11.53
CA LEU A 281 -25.93 11.76 -10.51
C LEU A 281 -27.25 12.28 -11.05
N LYS A 282 -27.32 12.63 -12.34
CA LYS A 282 -28.57 13.06 -13.01
C LYS A 282 -29.65 11.97 -13.02
N LYS A 283 -29.25 10.70 -12.82
CA LYS A 283 -30.14 9.54 -12.78
C LYS A 283 -30.67 9.25 -11.38
N PHE A 284 -30.10 9.88 -10.34
CA PHE A 284 -30.51 9.65 -8.96
C PHE A 284 -31.87 10.23 -8.69
N LYS A 285 -32.71 9.49 -8.00
CA LYS A 285 -34.02 9.93 -7.49
C LYS A 285 -34.23 9.39 -6.09
N SER A 286 -34.89 10.18 -5.22
CA SER A 286 -35.29 9.71 -3.90
C SER A 286 -36.07 8.39 -4.01
N LYS A 287 -35.90 7.52 -3.02
CA LYS A 287 -36.46 6.15 -2.93
C LYS A 287 -35.84 5.09 -3.86
N MET A 288 -34.93 5.44 -4.78
CA MET A 288 -34.11 4.43 -5.46
C MET A 288 -33.15 3.75 -4.47
N VAL A 289 -32.72 2.52 -4.81
CA VAL A 289 -31.84 1.72 -3.94
C VAL A 289 -30.57 1.42 -4.68
N LEU A 290 -29.43 1.79 -4.12
CA LEU A 290 -28.10 1.40 -4.57
C LEU A 290 -27.80 -0.05 -4.11
N LYS A 291 -27.08 -0.76 -4.95
CA LYS A 291 -26.64 -2.15 -4.70
C LYS A 291 -25.13 -2.22 -4.55
#